data_243c0404c3d78cd8569f9f1c072d4235
#
_entry.id   243c0404c3d78cd8569f9f1c072d4235
#
_cell.length_a   1.000
_cell.length_b   1.000
_cell.length_c   1.000
_cell.angle_alpha   90.00
_cell.angle_beta   90.00
_cell.angle_gamma   90.00
#
_symmetry.space_group_name_H-M   'P 1'
#
loop_
_entity.id
_entity.type
_entity.pdbx_description
1 polymer ?
#
loop_
_entity_poly.entity_id
_entity_poly.type
_entity_poly.pdbx_seq_one_letter_code
_entity_poly.pdbx_strand_id
1 'polypeptide(L)'
;MKITAFPLFAAIALAPTLAAQSNPAPPQDSATFDPDGTAHIMRTVPMPTTISPEAQNWLASLTQQKGGQQTLAERRARTDEWRKFGSGEARKYYPANVEETTTAGVRTDIITPLTMPEANRNRVLINLHGGGFNSDSGSLIEGIPIANLAKTKVVSVYYRLAPENPFPAAVDDVVAVYKELLKTHKPGSIGIFGTSAGAILTAEVAVRLKQSGLPLPAALGIFSGLGDFSRVGDSRQLFTLNGFPGEMRPIDSKNLPDDQYVGKTDRKDPALSPLFADLHGMPPSLLVTSTRDILLSDTATLHRALLQAGVDARLVVFEALPHAFWYHFQLPETKEALEQMAKFFDEKVGR
;
A
#
# COMPACT_ATOMS: atom_id res chain seq x y z
N MET A 1 58.73 42.04 -67.70
CA MET A 1 57.61 41.25 -67.20
C MET A 1 57.82 41.05 -65.70
N LYS A 2 57.12 41.86 -64.86
CA LYS A 2 57.29 41.85 -63.38
C LYS A 2 56.24 40.90 -62.78
N ILE A 3 56.70 39.88 -62.04
CA ILE A 3 55.84 38.95 -61.30
C ILE A 3 55.78 39.48 -59.88
N THR A 4 54.58 39.91 -59.50
CA THR A 4 54.23 40.36 -58.14
C THR A 4 53.79 39.15 -57.31
N ALA A 5 54.46 38.87 -56.18
CA ALA A 5 54.12 37.84 -55.23
C ALA A 5 53.04 38.40 -54.23
N PHE A 6 51.93 37.65 -54.01
CA PHE A 6 50.99 37.90 -52.95
C PHE A 6 51.36 37.13 -51.70
N PRO A 7 51.26 37.72 -50.50
CA PRO A 7 51.50 36.98 -49.27
C PRO A 7 50.20 36.21 -48.83
N LEU A 8 50.39 34.94 -48.48
CA LEU A 8 49.44 34.04 -47.94
C LEU A 8 49.24 34.35 -46.43
N PHE A 9 48.08 34.92 -46.07
CA PHE A 9 47.72 35.05 -44.67
C PHE A 9 47.16 33.73 -44.17
N ALA A 10 47.79 33.03 -43.25
CA ALA A 10 47.29 31.88 -42.53
C ALA A 10 46.43 32.37 -41.38
N ALA A 11 45.10 32.16 -41.49
CA ALA A 11 44.18 32.38 -40.40
C ALA A 11 44.25 31.21 -39.40
N ILE A 12 44.77 31.45 -38.22
CA ILE A 12 44.75 30.50 -37.09
C ILE A 12 43.34 30.58 -36.51
N ALA A 13 42.51 29.55 -36.76
CA ALA A 13 41.24 29.38 -36.10
C ALA A 13 41.46 28.87 -34.66
N LEU A 14 41.26 29.74 -33.68
CA LEU A 14 41.14 29.31 -32.28
C LEU A 14 39.80 28.57 -32.11
N ALA A 15 39.87 27.26 -31.94
CA ALA A 15 38.73 26.47 -31.49
C ALA A 15 38.41 26.82 -30.02
N PRO A 16 37.14 27.12 -29.69
CA PRO A 16 36.80 27.32 -28.28
C PRO A 16 36.93 25.99 -27.54
N THR A 17 37.78 25.95 -26.56
CA THR A 17 37.84 24.86 -25.57
C THR A 17 36.52 24.90 -24.80
N LEU A 18 35.60 23.96 -25.07
CA LEU A 18 34.51 23.69 -24.19
C LEU A 18 35.09 23.22 -22.84
N ALA A 19 35.07 24.11 -21.86
CA ALA A 19 35.31 23.73 -20.48
C ALA A 19 34.21 22.70 -20.09
N ALA A 20 34.60 21.44 -19.89
CA ALA A 20 33.75 20.44 -19.31
C ALA A 20 33.28 20.99 -17.95
N GLN A 21 31.98 21.30 -17.83
CA GLN A 21 31.38 21.60 -16.54
C GLN A 21 31.54 20.34 -15.69
N SER A 22 32.49 20.37 -14.77
CA SER A 22 32.62 19.34 -13.76
C SER A 22 31.33 19.36 -12.94
N ASN A 23 30.51 18.30 -13.02
CA ASN A 23 29.43 18.13 -12.07
C ASN A 23 30.00 18.27 -10.66
N PRO A 24 29.37 19.07 -9.77
CA PRO A 24 29.82 19.17 -8.39
C PRO A 24 29.93 17.77 -7.79
N ALA A 25 30.99 17.51 -7.03
CA ALA A 25 31.12 16.26 -6.31
C ALA A 25 29.83 16.02 -5.47
N PRO A 26 29.34 14.79 -5.42
CA PRO A 26 28.16 14.49 -4.60
C PRO A 26 28.44 14.94 -3.15
N PRO A 27 27.41 15.44 -2.44
CA PRO A 27 27.58 15.86 -1.06
C PRO A 27 28.10 14.68 -0.23
N GLN A 28 29.05 14.96 0.67
CA GLN A 28 29.64 13.95 1.53
C GLN A 28 28.59 13.46 2.53
N ASP A 29 28.51 12.13 2.72
CA ASP A 29 27.67 11.52 3.75
C ASP A 29 27.98 12.13 5.13
N SER A 30 26.97 12.47 5.89
CA SER A 30 27.11 13.04 7.24
C SER A 30 25.95 12.64 8.15
N ALA A 31 26.22 12.59 9.45
CA ALA A 31 25.19 12.40 10.47
C ALA A 31 25.56 13.26 11.69
N THR A 32 24.59 14.00 12.19
CA THR A 32 24.66 14.74 13.46
C THR A 32 23.44 14.42 14.30
N PHE A 33 23.54 14.59 15.60
CA PHE A 33 22.47 14.22 16.53
C PHE A 33 22.20 15.36 17.51
N ASP A 34 20.94 15.62 17.77
CA ASP A 34 20.50 16.51 18.83
C ASP A 34 20.53 15.80 20.19
N PRO A 35 20.50 16.54 21.32
CA PRO A 35 20.53 15.96 22.66
C PRO A 35 19.34 15.01 22.96
N ASP A 36 18.22 15.16 22.28
CA ASP A 36 17.02 14.31 22.40
C ASP A 36 17.09 13.03 21.55
N GLY A 37 18.18 12.85 20.79
CA GLY A 37 18.41 11.71 19.88
C GLY A 37 17.88 11.95 18.47
N THR A 38 17.36 13.14 18.12
CA THR A 38 16.98 13.47 16.75
C THR A 38 18.21 13.39 15.84
N ALA A 39 18.11 12.67 14.74
CA ALA A 39 19.18 12.46 13.77
C ALA A 39 18.99 13.35 12.53
N HIS A 40 20.06 14.07 12.16
CA HIS A 40 20.16 14.80 10.88
C HIS A 40 21.10 14.03 9.97
N ILE A 41 20.57 13.37 8.95
CA ILE A 41 21.31 12.43 8.11
C ILE A 41 21.30 12.94 6.65
N MET A 42 22.49 13.07 6.07
CA MET A 42 22.69 13.22 4.63
C MET A 42 23.43 12.00 4.13
N ARG A 43 22.83 11.23 3.22
CA ARG A 43 23.40 10.01 2.71
C ARG A 43 23.06 9.76 1.24
N THR A 44 24.06 9.38 0.47
CA THR A 44 23.86 8.84 -0.88
C THR A 44 23.46 7.38 -0.79
N VAL A 45 22.26 7.04 -1.26
CA VAL A 45 21.74 5.67 -1.30
C VAL A 45 21.72 5.19 -2.75
N PRO A 46 22.63 4.29 -3.17
CA PRO A 46 22.65 3.79 -4.53
C PRO A 46 21.43 2.93 -4.85
N MET A 47 21.18 2.69 -6.14
CA MET A 47 20.16 1.72 -6.57
C MET A 47 20.52 0.35 -6.02
N PRO A 48 19.60 -0.34 -5.33
CA PRO A 48 19.86 -1.66 -4.78
C PRO A 48 20.02 -2.70 -5.89
N THR A 49 20.93 -3.64 -5.72
CA THR A 49 21.19 -4.76 -6.64
C THR A 49 20.49 -6.06 -6.19
N THR A 50 19.75 -6.01 -5.09
CA THR A 50 19.03 -7.13 -4.46
C THR A 50 17.60 -7.30 -4.99
N ILE A 51 17.17 -6.44 -5.91
CA ILE A 51 15.85 -6.48 -6.57
C ILE A 51 16.03 -6.72 -8.07
N SER A 52 14.94 -7.11 -8.74
CA SER A 52 14.97 -7.38 -10.17
C SER A 52 15.35 -6.16 -11.02
N PRO A 53 15.90 -6.35 -12.25
CA PRO A 53 16.12 -5.25 -13.19
C PRO A 53 14.85 -4.46 -13.50
N GLU A 54 13.70 -5.12 -13.58
CA GLU A 54 12.38 -4.51 -13.78
C GLU A 54 12.04 -3.56 -12.63
N ALA A 55 12.28 -3.98 -11.38
CA ALA A 55 12.05 -3.16 -10.20
C ALA A 55 13.05 -1.98 -10.14
N GLN A 56 14.32 -2.17 -10.50
CA GLN A 56 15.29 -1.07 -10.60
C GLN A 56 14.85 -0.02 -11.63
N ASN A 57 14.42 -0.45 -12.82
CA ASN A 57 13.91 0.44 -13.86
C ASN A 57 12.65 1.20 -13.41
N TRP A 58 11.74 0.50 -12.72
CA TRP A 58 10.54 1.13 -12.18
C TRP A 58 10.90 2.18 -11.12
N LEU A 59 11.75 1.87 -10.13
CA LEU A 59 12.22 2.82 -9.13
C LEU A 59 12.88 4.07 -9.76
N ALA A 60 13.70 3.88 -10.81
CA ALA A 60 14.30 4.98 -11.55
C ALA A 60 13.24 5.87 -12.21
N SER A 61 12.16 5.28 -12.75
CA SER A 61 11.07 6.02 -13.37
C SER A 61 10.28 6.89 -12.39
N LEU A 62 10.18 6.49 -11.12
CA LEU A 62 9.48 7.26 -10.09
C LEU A 62 10.13 8.62 -9.83
N THR A 63 11.43 8.76 -10.05
CA THR A 63 12.16 10.04 -9.89
C THR A 63 11.72 11.11 -10.89
N GLN A 64 11.09 10.70 -12.00
CA GLN A 64 10.60 11.61 -13.04
C GLN A 64 9.19 12.16 -12.73
N GLN A 65 8.51 11.62 -11.73
CA GLN A 65 7.16 12.05 -11.36
C GLN A 65 7.23 13.39 -10.62
N LYS A 66 6.65 14.42 -11.23
CA LYS A 66 6.51 15.73 -10.57
C LYS A 66 5.39 15.64 -9.54
N GLY A 67 5.73 15.82 -8.27
CA GLY A 67 4.76 16.02 -7.21
C GLY A 67 4.09 17.40 -7.34
N GLY A 68 2.91 17.55 -6.74
CA GLY A 68 2.19 18.82 -6.64
C GLY A 68 1.07 18.71 -5.62
N GLN A 69 0.69 19.82 -5.01
CA GLN A 69 -0.49 19.87 -4.16
C GLN A 69 -1.73 19.63 -5.03
N GLN A 70 -2.59 18.72 -4.58
CA GLN A 70 -3.84 18.37 -5.25
C GLN A 70 -5.00 18.62 -4.29
N THR A 71 -6.08 19.16 -4.83
CA THR A 71 -7.36 19.15 -4.15
C THR A 71 -7.87 17.72 -3.99
N LEU A 72 -8.78 17.49 -3.07
CA LEU A 72 -9.41 16.17 -2.88
C LEU A 72 -10.10 15.69 -4.18
N ALA A 73 -10.76 16.58 -4.91
CA ALA A 73 -11.43 16.25 -6.16
C ALA A 73 -10.44 15.80 -7.26
N GLU A 74 -9.32 16.51 -7.43
CA GLU A 74 -8.26 16.13 -8.37
C GLU A 74 -7.62 14.79 -7.98
N ARG A 75 -7.38 14.58 -6.68
CA ARG A 75 -6.87 13.31 -6.17
C ARG A 75 -7.83 12.16 -6.48
N ARG A 76 -9.12 12.30 -6.22
CA ARG A 76 -10.14 11.29 -6.52
C ARG A 76 -10.22 10.99 -8.01
N ALA A 77 -10.25 12.01 -8.86
CA ALA A 77 -10.28 11.85 -10.31
C ALA A 77 -9.05 11.07 -10.82
N ARG A 78 -7.84 11.41 -10.34
CA ARG A 78 -6.62 10.68 -10.70
C ARG A 78 -6.62 9.25 -10.19
N THR A 79 -7.14 9.02 -8.99
CA THR A 79 -7.24 7.70 -8.40
C THR A 79 -8.23 6.82 -9.18
N ASP A 80 -9.34 7.39 -9.66
CA ASP A 80 -10.30 6.70 -10.51
C ASP A 80 -9.71 6.32 -11.87
N GLU A 81 -8.91 7.19 -12.49
CA GLU A 81 -8.17 6.88 -13.72
C GLU A 81 -7.16 5.73 -13.48
N TRP A 82 -6.38 5.84 -12.40
CA TRP A 82 -5.46 4.78 -11.99
C TRP A 82 -6.17 3.45 -11.77
N ARG A 83 -7.31 3.45 -11.06
CA ARG A 83 -8.11 2.25 -10.81
C ARG A 83 -8.62 1.61 -12.10
N LYS A 84 -9.09 2.41 -13.07
CA LYS A 84 -9.51 1.91 -14.38
C LYS A 84 -8.35 1.27 -15.14
N PHE A 85 -7.21 1.94 -15.20
CA PHE A 85 -6.02 1.41 -15.84
C PHE A 85 -5.53 0.13 -15.15
N GLY A 86 -5.31 0.15 -13.85
CA GLY A 86 -4.79 -0.96 -13.07
C GLY A 86 -5.72 -2.17 -13.05
N SER A 87 -7.06 -1.98 -13.02
CA SER A 87 -8.00 -3.09 -13.12
C SER A 87 -8.00 -3.73 -14.52
N GLY A 88 -7.75 -2.95 -15.56
CA GLY A 88 -7.53 -3.46 -16.93
C GLY A 88 -6.28 -4.33 -17.01
N GLU A 89 -5.17 -3.88 -16.41
CA GLU A 89 -3.94 -4.66 -16.32
C GLU A 89 -4.15 -5.93 -15.46
N ALA A 90 -4.78 -5.81 -14.29
CA ALA A 90 -5.08 -6.97 -13.44
C ALA A 90 -5.81 -8.07 -14.20
N ARG A 91 -6.81 -7.73 -15.02
CA ARG A 91 -7.56 -8.71 -15.84
C ARG A 91 -6.72 -9.39 -16.92
N LYS A 92 -5.69 -8.72 -17.45
CA LYS A 92 -4.77 -9.33 -18.42
C LYS A 92 -3.89 -10.41 -17.79
N TYR A 93 -3.36 -10.13 -16.60
CA TYR A 93 -2.49 -11.06 -15.87
C TYR A 93 -3.26 -12.13 -15.10
N TYR A 94 -4.44 -11.79 -14.57
CA TYR A 94 -5.24 -12.63 -13.67
C TYR A 94 -6.72 -12.63 -14.09
N PRO A 95 -7.10 -13.32 -15.16
CA PRO A 95 -8.47 -13.30 -15.66
C PRO A 95 -9.50 -13.74 -14.60
N ALA A 96 -10.55 -12.92 -14.43
CA ALA A 96 -11.67 -13.18 -13.52
C ALA A 96 -12.95 -12.49 -14.04
N ASN A 97 -14.12 -13.00 -13.64
CA ASN A 97 -15.39 -12.33 -13.85
C ASN A 97 -15.63 -11.33 -12.73
N VAL A 98 -16.16 -10.16 -13.05
CA VAL A 98 -16.50 -9.09 -12.09
C VAL A 98 -17.94 -8.68 -12.32
N GLU A 99 -18.73 -8.70 -11.25
CA GLU A 99 -20.14 -8.33 -11.24
C GLU A 99 -20.35 -7.21 -10.19
N GLU A 100 -20.84 -6.05 -10.64
CA GLU A 100 -21.21 -4.97 -9.72
C GLU A 100 -22.53 -5.30 -9.05
N THR A 101 -22.61 -5.10 -7.73
CA THR A 101 -23.81 -5.38 -6.94
C THR A 101 -23.86 -4.51 -5.67
N THR A 102 -24.84 -4.80 -4.81
CA THR A 102 -24.98 -4.19 -3.49
C THR A 102 -25.16 -5.28 -2.44
N THR A 103 -24.32 -5.26 -1.40
CA THR A 103 -24.39 -6.20 -0.28
C THR A 103 -24.69 -5.42 1.00
N ALA A 104 -25.80 -5.74 1.67
CA ALA A 104 -26.27 -5.03 2.88
C ALA A 104 -26.38 -3.49 2.70
N GLY A 105 -26.75 -3.01 1.52
CA GLY A 105 -26.86 -1.58 1.21
C GLY A 105 -25.53 -0.90 0.83
N VAL A 106 -24.43 -1.63 0.86
CA VAL A 106 -23.09 -1.14 0.47
C VAL A 106 -22.78 -1.61 -0.94
N ARG A 107 -22.30 -0.72 -1.82
CA ARG A 107 -21.83 -1.10 -3.15
C ARG A 107 -20.66 -2.08 -3.03
N THR A 108 -20.70 -3.16 -3.81
CA THR A 108 -19.67 -4.21 -3.83
C THR A 108 -19.47 -4.72 -5.26
N ASP A 109 -18.27 -5.20 -5.55
CA ASP A 109 -18.00 -6.02 -6.74
C ASP A 109 -17.76 -7.46 -6.29
N ILE A 110 -18.45 -8.40 -6.94
CA ILE A 110 -18.20 -9.82 -6.78
C ILE A 110 -17.22 -10.27 -7.85
N ILE A 111 -16.02 -10.65 -7.42
CA ILE A 111 -14.96 -11.12 -8.30
C ILE A 111 -14.92 -12.66 -8.22
N THR A 112 -15.18 -13.33 -9.33
CA THR A 112 -15.21 -14.79 -9.42
C THR A 112 -14.09 -15.27 -10.35
N PRO A 113 -13.15 -16.11 -9.88
CA PRO A 113 -12.12 -16.67 -10.73
C PRO A 113 -12.74 -17.55 -11.82
N LEU A 114 -12.10 -17.63 -13.01
CA LEU A 114 -12.61 -18.45 -14.11
C LEU A 114 -12.67 -19.95 -13.78
N THR A 115 -11.81 -20.40 -12.87
CA THR A 115 -11.80 -21.77 -12.36
C THR A 115 -11.79 -21.76 -10.84
N MET A 116 -12.69 -22.49 -10.22
CA MET A 116 -12.81 -22.58 -8.77
C MET A 116 -13.05 -24.06 -8.38
N PRO A 117 -12.13 -24.69 -7.63
CA PRO A 117 -12.31 -26.04 -7.12
C PRO A 117 -13.56 -26.14 -6.24
N GLU A 118 -14.19 -27.31 -6.21
CA GLU A 118 -15.38 -27.57 -5.38
C GLU A 118 -15.14 -27.22 -3.91
N ALA A 119 -13.95 -27.55 -3.38
CA ALA A 119 -13.56 -27.25 -2.00
C ALA A 119 -13.54 -25.73 -1.67
N ASN A 120 -13.44 -24.87 -2.69
CA ASN A 120 -13.39 -23.42 -2.49
C ASN A 120 -14.76 -22.73 -2.69
N ARG A 121 -15.79 -23.44 -3.13
CA ARG A 121 -17.11 -22.84 -3.43
C ARG A 121 -17.78 -22.16 -2.24
N ASN A 122 -17.51 -22.67 -1.03
CA ASN A 122 -18.05 -22.12 0.21
C ASN A 122 -17.09 -21.13 0.90
N ARG A 123 -16.00 -20.74 0.24
CA ARG A 123 -15.04 -19.74 0.72
C ARG A 123 -15.33 -18.38 0.09
N VAL A 124 -15.11 -17.32 0.84
CA VAL A 124 -15.20 -15.96 0.34
C VAL A 124 -14.16 -15.08 1.03
N LEU A 125 -13.55 -14.17 0.27
CA LEU A 125 -12.66 -13.15 0.80
C LEU A 125 -13.31 -11.79 0.65
N ILE A 126 -13.14 -10.91 1.63
CA ILE A 126 -13.56 -9.50 1.59
C ILE A 126 -12.32 -8.68 1.31
N ASN A 127 -12.34 -7.91 0.24
CA ASN A 127 -11.29 -6.95 -0.10
C ASN A 127 -11.67 -5.54 0.30
N LEU A 128 -10.76 -4.85 0.97
CA LEU A 128 -10.88 -3.48 1.44
C LEU A 128 -9.79 -2.62 0.76
N HIS A 129 -10.21 -1.70 -0.09
CA HIS A 129 -9.28 -0.93 -0.90
C HIS A 129 -8.45 0.10 -0.10
N GLY A 130 -7.28 0.46 -0.63
CA GLY A 130 -6.46 1.57 -0.16
C GLY A 130 -6.98 2.94 -0.62
N GLY A 131 -6.15 3.98 -0.40
CA GLY A 131 -6.46 5.35 -0.84
C GLY A 131 -6.65 6.35 0.30
N GLY A 132 -6.09 6.08 1.49
CA GLY A 132 -6.09 7.00 2.64
C GLY A 132 -7.49 7.34 3.12
N PHE A 133 -8.44 6.42 3.03
CA PHE A 133 -9.85 6.57 3.40
C PHE A 133 -10.63 7.66 2.64
N ASN A 134 -10.02 8.37 1.71
CA ASN A 134 -10.67 9.45 0.97
C ASN A 134 -10.76 9.24 -0.55
N SER A 135 -10.23 8.12 -1.05
CA SER A 135 -10.31 7.68 -2.45
C SER A 135 -10.21 6.16 -2.54
N ASP A 136 -10.62 5.57 -3.67
CA ASP A 136 -10.43 4.15 -3.97
C ASP A 136 -9.23 3.96 -4.90
N SER A 137 -8.11 3.48 -4.37
CA SER A 137 -6.89 3.28 -5.15
C SER A 137 -6.67 1.84 -5.62
N GLY A 138 -7.51 0.86 -5.21
CA GLY A 138 -7.11 -0.51 -5.44
C GLY A 138 -8.17 -1.61 -5.42
N SER A 139 -9.46 -1.32 -5.31
CA SER A 139 -10.50 -2.35 -5.11
C SER A 139 -10.42 -3.54 -6.09
N LEU A 140 -10.36 -3.28 -7.39
CA LEU A 140 -10.23 -4.32 -8.41
C LEU A 140 -8.78 -4.70 -8.71
N ILE A 141 -7.83 -3.79 -8.51
CA ILE A 141 -6.41 -4.04 -8.76
C ILE A 141 -5.89 -5.14 -7.84
N GLU A 142 -6.36 -5.17 -6.59
CA GLU A 142 -5.96 -6.16 -5.59
C GLU A 142 -6.90 -7.37 -5.56
N GLY A 143 -8.20 -7.13 -5.66
CA GLY A 143 -9.21 -8.20 -5.57
C GLY A 143 -9.12 -9.22 -6.69
N ILE A 144 -8.85 -8.78 -7.94
CA ILE A 144 -8.76 -9.66 -9.12
C ILE A 144 -7.61 -10.66 -9.01
N PRO A 145 -6.35 -10.26 -8.74
CA PRO A 145 -5.25 -11.22 -8.60
C PRO A 145 -5.47 -12.21 -7.46
N ILE A 146 -5.93 -11.74 -6.31
CA ILE A 146 -6.18 -12.62 -5.16
C ILE A 146 -7.30 -13.62 -5.45
N ALA A 147 -8.40 -13.19 -6.09
CA ALA A 147 -9.46 -14.11 -6.51
C ALA A 147 -8.92 -15.20 -7.47
N ASN A 148 -8.13 -14.79 -8.47
CA ASN A 148 -7.56 -15.71 -9.45
C ASN A 148 -6.58 -16.70 -8.82
N LEU A 149 -5.63 -16.21 -8.00
CA LEU A 149 -4.56 -17.03 -7.42
C LEU A 149 -5.07 -17.95 -6.31
N ALA A 150 -5.90 -17.44 -5.40
CA ALA A 150 -6.51 -18.23 -4.32
C ALA A 150 -7.65 -19.13 -4.82
N LYS A 151 -8.08 -19.01 -6.08
CA LYS A 151 -9.22 -19.74 -6.65
C LYS A 151 -10.48 -19.62 -5.77
N THR A 152 -10.72 -18.43 -5.24
CA THR A 152 -11.76 -18.13 -4.27
C THR A 152 -12.48 -16.85 -4.66
N LYS A 153 -13.80 -16.78 -4.43
CA LYS A 153 -14.59 -15.57 -4.64
C LYS A 153 -14.09 -14.42 -3.74
N VAL A 154 -14.00 -13.21 -4.30
CA VAL A 154 -13.67 -12.00 -3.55
C VAL A 154 -14.83 -11.01 -3.67
N VAL A 155 -15.21 -10.39 -2.55
CA VAL A 155 -16.15 -9.28 -2.45
C VAL A 155 -15.36 -8.03 -2.17
N SER A 156 -15.18 -7.16 -3.18
CA SER A 156 -14.56 -5.85 -3.01
C SER A 156 -15.59 -4.85 -2.52
N VAL A 157 -15.32 -4.21 -1.37
CA VAL A 157 -16.26 -3.32 -0.68
C VAL A 157 -15.92 -1.86 -0.97
N TYR A 158 -16.88 -1.10 -1.50
CA TYR A 158 -16.78 0.35 -1.70
C TYR A 158 -17.34 1.06 -0.46
N TYR A 159 -16.59 1.05 0.62
CA TYR A 159 -16.97 1.67 1.89
C TYR A 159 -17.03 3.20 1.78
N ARG A 160 -17.81 3.84 2.63
CA ARG A 160 -17.97 5.30 2.68
C ARG A 160 -16.65 5.99 3.01
N LEU A 161 -16.36 7.06 2.28
CA LEU A 161 -15.10 7.78 2.33
C LEU A 161 -15.17 9.04 3.20
N ALA A 162 -14.04 9.38 3.79
CA ALA A 162 -13.78 10.66 4.44
C ALA A 162 -13.44 11.75 3.38
N PRO A 163 -13.62 13.03 3.69
CA PRO A 163 -14.09 13.59 4.95
C PRO A 163 -15.61 13.55 5.14
N GLU A 164 -16.38 13.19 4.11
CA GLU A 164 -17.85 13.18 4.17
C GLU A 164 -18.37 12.21 5.22
N ASN A 165 -17.66 11.09 5.39
CA ASN A 165 -18.02 10.03 6.34
C ASN A 165 -16.77 9.58 7.11
N PRO A 166 -16.39 10.29 8.19
CA PRO A 166 -15.24 9.91 9.01
C PRO A 166 -15.51 8.60 9.78
N PHE A 167 -14.49 8.11 10.49
CA PHE A 167 -14.64 6.97 11.40
C PHE A 167 -15.88 7.14 12.32
N PRO A 168 -16.71 6.10 12.51
CA PRO A 168 -16.49 4.71 12.11
C PRO A 168 -17.24 4.27 10.83
N ALA A 169 -17.64 5.19 9.93
CA ALA A 169 -18.52 4.88 8.81
C ALA A 169 -18.04 3.72 7.92
N ALA A 170 -16.74 3.70 7.58
CA ALA A 170 -16.15 2.64 6.78
C ALA A 170 -16.18 1.28 7.51
N VAL A 171 -15.92 1.27 8.82
CA VAL A 171 -16.00 0.06 9.66
C VAL A 171 -17.42 -0.49 9.68
N ASP A 172 -18.42 0.39 9.85
CA ASP A 172 -19.83 -0.01 9.92
C ASP A 172 -20.29 -0.63 8.58
N ASP A 173 -19.85 -0.08 7.44
CA ASP A 173 -20.16 -0.64 6.12
C ASP A 173 -19.59 -2.06 5.96
N VAL A 174 -18.31 -2.27 6.32
CA VAL A 174 -17.69 -3.59 6.21
C VAL A 174 -18.31 -4.59 7.16
N VAL A 175 -18.63 -4.18 8.40
CA VAL A 175 -19.33 -5.04 9.36
C VAL A 175 -20.72 -5.43 8.83
N ALA A 176 -21.44 -4.53 8.13
CA ALA A 176 -22.73 -4.84 7.52
C ALA A 176 -22.56 -5.91 6.41
N VAL A 177 -21.59 -5.75 5.53
CA VAL A 177 -21.24 -6.74 4.49
C VAL A 177 -20.86 -8.08 5.12
N TYR A 178 -20.01 -8.08 6.15
CA TYR A 178 -19.59 -9.29 6.85
C TYR A 178 -20.79 -10.05 7.46
N LYS A 179 -21.69 -9.33 8.13
CA LYS A 179 -22.93 -9.92 8.68
C LYS A 179 -23.82 -10.54 7.60
N GLU A 180 -23.91 -9.91 6.43
CA GLU A 180 -24.67 -10.46 5.31
C GLU A 180 -24.07 -11.77 4.81
N LEU A 181 -22.73 -11.82 4.68
CA LEU A 181 -22.02 -13.04 4.28
C LEU A 181 -22.14 -14.17 5.31
N LEU A 182 -22.25 -13.86 6.61
CA LEU A 182 -22.48 -14.86 7.65
C LEU A 182 -23.83 -15.60 7.53
N LYS A 183 -24.80 -15.08 6.77
CA LYS A 183 -26.06 -15.79 6.50
C LYS A 183 -25.87 -17.01 5.58
N THR A 184 -24.81 -16.99 4.78
CA THR A 184 -24.53 -18.03 3.76
C THR A 184 -23.19 -18.72 3.92
N HIS A 185 -22.25 -18.13 4.70
CA HIS A 185 -20.90 -18.66 4.91
C HIS A 185 -20.62 -18.82 6.40
N LYS A 186 -19.90 -19.88 6.77
CA LYS A 186 -19.37 -20.01 8.13
C LYS A 186 -18.24 -19.00 8.36
N PRO A 187 -18.03 -18.51 9.59
CA PRO A 187 -16.93 -17.58 9.90
C PRO A 187 -15.57 -18.10 9.45
N GLY A 188 -15.30 -19.39 9.68
CA GLY A 188 -14.08 -20.07 9.23
C GLY A 188 -13.90 -20.17 7.70
N SER A 189 -14.89 -19.76 6.92
CA SER A 189 -14.83 -19.71 5.45
C SER A 189 -14.73 -18.29 4.90
N ILE A 190 -14.59 -17.27 5.76
CA ILE A 190 -14.48 -15.86 5.37
C ILE A 190 -13.08 -15.35 5.76
N GLY A 191 -12.36 -14.75 4.80
CA GLY A 191 -11.16 -13.97 5.06
C GLY A 191 -11.40 -12.48 4.80
N ILE A 192 -10.64 -11.59 5.43
CA ILE A 192 -10.68 -10.14 5.17
C ILE A 192 -9.26 -9.66 4.88
N PHE A 193 -9.10 -8.83 3.86
CA PHE A 193 -7.79 -8.26 3.53
C PHE A 193 -7.90 -6.88 2.88
N GLY A 194 -6.80 -6.16 2.93
CA GLY A 194 -6.67 -4.91 2.22
C GLY A 194 -5.27 -4.33 2.29
N THR A 195 -5.04 -3.29 1.49
CA THR A 195 -3.79 -2.55 1.40
C THR A 195 -3.96 -1.14 1.95
N SER A 196 -2.94 -0.60 2.65
CA SER A 196 -2.92 0.80 3.10
C SER A 196 -4.10 1.10 4.03
N ALA A 197 -4.96 2.06 3.69
CA ALA A 197 -6.22 2.32 4.42
C ALA A 197 -7.08 1.05 4.56
N GLY A 198 -7.13 0.19 3.53
CA GLY A 198 -7.82 -1.10 3.60
C GLY A 198 -7.20 -2.09 4.57
N ALA A 199 -5.88 -2.07 4.73
CA ALA A 199 -5.18 -2.87 5.74
C ALA A 199 -5.51 -2.41 7.16
N ILE A 200 -5.54 -1.11 7.37
CA ILE A 200 -5.95 -0.49 8.64
C ILE A 200 -7.39 -0.89 8.96
N LEU A 201 -8.28 -0.69 8.00
CA LEU A 201 -9.71 -1.05 8.11
C LEU A 201 -9.90 -2.55 8.39
N THR A 202 -9.06 -3.44 7.83
CA THR A 202 -9.08 -4.87 8.14
C THR A 202 -8.86 -5.13 9.63
N ALA A 203 -7.90 -4.48 10.25
CA ALA A 203 -7.63 -4.62 11.68
C ALA A 203 -8.74 -3.98 12.54
N GLU A 204 -9.22 -2.78 12.17
CA GLU A 204 -10.32 -2.09 12.85
C GLU A 204 -11.62 -2.93 12.83
N VAL A 205 -11.97 -3.51 11.69
CA VAL A 205 -13.14 -4.39 11.54
C VAL A 205 -13.00 -5.62 12.44
N ALA A 206 -11.84 -6.27 12.47
CA ALA A 206 -11.63 -7.43 13.34
C ALA A 206 -11.77 -7.07 14.82
N VAL A 207 -11.23 -5.92 15.27
CA VAL A 207 -11.45 -5.40 16.63
C VAL A 207 -12.93 -5.13 16.89
N ARG A 208 -13.63 -4.46 15.96
CA ARG A 208 -15.06 -4.17 16.09
C ARG A 208 -15.90 -5.44 16.18
N LEU A 209 -15.60 -6.46 15.37
CA LEU A 209 -16.29 -7.76 15.44
C LEU A 209 -16.11 -8.40 16.82
N LYS A 210 -14.85 -8.43 17.33
CA LYS A 210 -14.55 -8.97 18.66
C LYS A 210 -15.27 -8.21 19.77
N GLN A 211 -15.20 -6.88 19.78
CA GLN A 211 -15.90 -6.03 20.76
C GLN A 211 -17.42 -6.21 20.76
N SER A 212 -17.98 -6.53 19.58
CA SER A 212 -19.43 -6.75 19.41
C SER A 212 -19.86 -8.19 19.69
N GLY A 213 -18.94 -9.09 20.09
CA GLY A 213 -19.23 -10.51 20.30
C GLY A 213 -19.62 -11.26 19.03
N LEU A 214 -19.28 -10.73 17.84
CA LEU A 214 -19.52 -11.38 16.57
C LEU A 214 -18.40 -12.39 16.27
N PRO A 215 -18.70 -13.50 15.58
CA PRO A 215 -17.69 -14.45 15.18
C PRO A 215 -16.61 -13.78 14.29
N LEU A 216 -15.35 -14.11 14.52
CA LEU A 216 -14.23 -13.57 13.76
C LEU A 216 -14.03 -14.34 12.44
N PRO A 217 -13.47 -13.71 11.39
CA PRO A 217 -13.12 -14.40 10.15
C PRO A 217 -11.98 -15.41 10.36
N ALA A 218 -11.76 -16.29 9.39
CA ALA A 218 -10.71 -17.30 9.44
C ALA A 218 -9.29 -16.72 9.38
N ALA A 219 -9.12 -15.58 8.69
CA ALA A 219 -7.80 -14.99 8.43
C ALA A 219 -7.89 -13.51 8.09
N LEU A 220 -6.82 -12.77 8.39
CA LEU A 220 -6.65 -11.36 8.04
C LEU A 220 -5.42 -11.16 7.15
N GLY A 221 -5.56 -10.36 6.08
CA GLY A 221 -4.45 -9.86 5.26
C GLY A 221 -4.27 -8.36 5.50
N ILE A 222 -3.18 -7.95 6.10
CA ILE A 222 -2.89 -6.56 6.48
C ILE A 222 -1.66 -6.11 5.68
N PHE A 223 -1.90 -5.59 4.47
CA PHE A 223 -0.83 -5.30 3.54
C PHE A 223 -0.45 -3.81 3.61
N SER A 224 0.67 -3.53 4.28
CA SER A 224 1.14 -2.16 4.54
C SER A 224 0.10 -1.31 5.29
N GLY A 225 -0.15 -1.66 6.55
CA GLY A 225 -1.12 -1.00 7.43
C GLY A 225 -0.50 -0.43 8.69
N LEU A 226 -1.29 0.29 9.45
CA LEU A 226 -0.95 0.76 10.79
C LEU A 226 -1.96 0.27 11.82
N GLY A 227 -1.57 0.31 13.09
CA GLY A 227 -2.45 -0.01 14.23
C GLY A 227 -2.55 1.12 15.26
N ASP A 228 -1.94 2.29 15.02
CA ASP A 228 -1.89 3.41 15.96
C ASP A 228 -1.88 4.76 15.20
N PHE A 229 -2.96 5.52 15.33
CA PHE A 229 -3.08 6.85 14.73
C PHE A 229 -2.48 7.96 15.60
N SER A 230 -2.03 7.66 16.82
CA SER A 230 -1.52 8.66 17.77
C SER A 230 -0.01 8.91 17.68
N ARG A 231 0.72 8.05 16.94
CA ARG A 231 2.19 8.09 16.82
C ARG A 231 2.62 7.88 15.37
N VAL A 232 3.87 8.25 15.12
CA VAL A 232 4.49 8.13 13.79
C VAL A 232 5.82 7.40 13.94
N GLY A 233 6.04 6.37 13.13
CA GLY A 233 7.31 5.63 13.11
C GLY A 233 8.32 6.23 12.12
N ASP A 234 9.56 5.76 12.18
CA ASP A 234 10.69 6.26 11.37
C ASP A 234 10.43 6.22 9.87
N SER A 235 9.78 5.16 9.39
CA SER A 235 9.53 5.01 7.95
C SER A 235 8.67 6.14 7.37
N ARG A 236 7.76 6.73 8.14
CA ARG A 236 6.97 7.90 7.75
C ARG A 236 7.80 9.19 7.68
N GLN A 237 8.92 9.25 8.39
CA GLN A 237 9.86 10.37 8.34
C GLN A 237 10.88 10.22 7.20
N LEU A 238 11.13 8.98 6.74
CA LEU A 238 12.17 8.66 5.76
C LEU A 238 11.63 8.47 4.33
N PHE A 239 10.36 8.10 4.19
CA PHE A 239 9.79 7.71 2.89
C PHE A 239 8.50 8.44 2.57
N THR A 240 8.23 8.54 1.28
CA THR A 240 6.93 8.92 0.71
C THR A 240 6.17 7.67 0.26
N LEU A 241 5.01 7.83 -0.36
CA LEU A 241 4.31 6.71 -1.01
C LEU A 241 5.11 6.08 -2.16
N ASN A 242 6.09 6.82 -2.73
CA ASN A 242 6.98 6.36 -3.79
C ASN A 242 8.38 5.93 -3.27
N GLY A 243 8.52 5.71 -1.97
CA GLY A 243 9.80 5.48 -1.32
C GLY A 243 10.58 6.78 -1.12
N PHE A 244 11.75 6.95 -1.74
CA PHE A 244 12.50 8.21 -1.66
C PHE A 244 11.92 9.35 -2.53
N PRO A 245 11.43 9.11 -3.78
CA PRO A 245 10.88 10.17 -4.61
C PRO A 245 9.59 10.77 -4.04
N GLY A 246 9.46 12.09 -4.11
CA GLY A 246 8.26 12.82 -3.70
C GLY A 246 8.57 13.91 -2.68
N GLU A 247 7.52 14.62 -2.25
CA GLU A 247 7.64 15.66 -1.25
C GLU A 247 7.59 15.04 0.16
N MET A 248 8.69 15.12 0.88
CA MET A 248 8.74 14.77 2.31
C MET A 248 8.22 15.95 3.12
N ARG A 249 7.22 15.70 3.96
CA ARG A 249 6.67 16.69 4.88
C ARG A 249 6.99 16.26 6.30
N PRO A 250 7.52 17.16 7.13
CA PRO A 250 7.68 16.88 8.55
C PRO A 250 6.34 16.48 9.16
N ILE A 251 6.31 15.39 9.89
CA ILE A 251 5.15 14.95 10.66
C ILE A 251 5.47 15.18 12.13
N ASP A 252 4.69 16.02 12.77
CA ASP A 252 4.80 16.33 14.19
C ASP A 252 3.48 16.01 14.92
N SER A 253 3.48 16.21 16.25
CA SER A 253 2.29 15.96 17.08
C SER A 253 1.09 16.83 16.75
N LYS A 254 1.28 17.94 15.99
CA LYS A 254 0.22 18.87 15.59
C LYS A 254 -0.30 18.60 14.18
N ASN A 255 0.42 17.78 13.41
CA ASN A 255 0.14 17.50 12.01
C ASN A 255 0.22 16.00 11.74
N LEU A 256 -0.53 15.24 12.54
CA LEU A 256 -0.64 13.79 12.35
C LEU A 256 -1.46 13.48 11.08
N PRO A 257 -1.09 12.44 10.33
CA PRO A 257 -1.82 12.05 9.13
C PRO A 257 -3.24 11.56 9.45
N ASP A 258 -4.07 11.51 8.41
CA ASP A 258 -5.40 10.91 8.42
C ASP A 258 -6.46 11.63 9.27
N ASP A 259 -6.25 12.93 9.61
CA ASP A 259 -7.20 13.73 10.39
C ASP A 259 -8.63 13.68 9.85
N GLN A 260 -8.80 13.67 8.52
CA GLN A 260 -10.11 13.61 7.89
C GLN A 260 -10.86 12.31 8.18
N TYR A 261 -10.13 11.19 8.27
CA TYR A 261 -10.72 9.90 8.62
C TYR A 261 -10.97 9.78 10.12
N VAL A 262 -10.00 10.15 10.94
CA VAL A 262 -10.10 10.11 12.41
C VAL A 262 -11.24 11.00 12.92
N GLY A 263 -11.44 12.15 12.31
CA GLY A 263 -12.47 13.10 12.69
C GLY A 263 -12.32 13.58 14.13
N LYS A 264 -13.36 13.37 14.94
CA LYS A 264 -13.39 13.77 16.37
C LYS A 264 -13.04 12.63 17.33
N THR A 265 -12.72 11.45 16.81
CA THR A 265 -12.44 10.25 17.62
C THR A 265 -11.08 10.39 18.29
N ASP A 266 -10.96 9.94 19.54
CA ASP A 266 -9.67 9.84 20.21
C ASP A 266 -8.76 8.91 19.40
N ARG A 267 -7.56 9.38 19.03
CA ARG A 267 -6.58 8.60 18.28
C ARG A 267 -6.12 7.34 18.98
N LYS A 268 -6.35 7.22 20.29
CA LYS A 268 -6.10 6.01 21.09
C LYS A 268 -7.34 5.16 21.33
N ASP A 269 -8.47 5.51 20.73
CA ASP A 269 -9.67 4.65 20.79
C ASP A 269 -9.29 3.26 20.22
N PRO A 270 -9.49 2.17 20.97
CA PRO A 270 -9.13 0.81 20.52
C PRO A 270 -9.84 0.37 19.23
N ALA A 271 -11.01 0.91 18.93
CA ALA A 271 -11.72 0.59 17.70
C ALA A 271 -11.15 1.31 16.46
N LEU A 272 -10.46 2.44 16.65
CA LEU A 272 -9.75 3.19 15.61
C LEU A 272 -8.28 2.78 15.52
N SER A 273 -7.65 2.57 16.65
CA SER A 273 -6.23 2.21 16.78
C SER A 273 -6.08 0.83 17.42
N PRO A 274 -6.07 -0.24 16.63
CA PRO A 274 -6.03 -1.63 17.11
C PRO A 274 -4.91 -1.97 18.10
N LEU A 275 -3.81 -1.22 18.12
CA LEU A 275 -2.74 -1.40 19.10
C LEU A 275 -3.16 -1.14 20.54
N PHE A 276 -4.24 -0.43 20.79
CA PHE A 276 -4.82 -0.21 22.12
C PHE A 276 -5.92 -1.21 22.47
N ALA A 277 -6.28 -2.13 21.55
CA ALA A 277 -7.28 -3.16 21.76
C ALA A 277 -6.66 -4.42 22.40
N ASP A 278 -7.53 -5.28 22.95
CA ASP A 278 -7.15 -6.65 23.28
C ASP A 278 -7.07 -7.49 22.00
N LEU A 279 -5.83 -7.83 21.59
CA LEU A 279 -5.54 -8.61 20.40
C LEU A 279 -5.52 -10.14 20.62
N HIS A 280 -5.70 -10.63 21.86
CA HIS A 280 -5.76 -12.08 22.10
C HIS A 280 -6.91 -12.73 21.34
N GLY A 281 -6.65 -13.89 20.72
CA GLY A 281 -7.67 -14.60 19.95
C GLY A 281 -8.06 -13.95 18.62
N MET A 282 -7.32 -12.95 18.15
CA MET A 282 -7.46 -12.44 16.78
C MET A 282 -7.13 -13.53 15.76
N PRO A 283 -7.71 -13.48 14.56
CA PRO A 283 -7.47 -14.47 13.51
C PRO A 283 -6.01 -14.54 13.08
N PRO A 284 -5.55 -15.68 12.57
CA PRO A 284 -4.28 -15.76 11.85
C PRO A 284 -4.12 -14.60 10.87
N SER A 285 -2.96 -13.95 10.87
CA SER A 285 -2.75 -12.70 10.13
C SER A 285 -1.49 -12.76 9.28
N LEU A 286 -1.58 -12.33 8.02
CA LEU A 286 -0.44 -12.08 7.15
C LEU A 286 -0.26 -10.57 6.99
N LEU A 287 0.94 -10.09 7.31
CA LEU A 287 1.36 -8.72 7.06
C LEU A 287 2.40 -8.72 5.94
N VAL A 288 2.25 -7.80 4.98
CA VAL A 288 3.21 -7.63 3.88
C VAL A 288 3.59 -6.16 3.79
N THR A 289 4.88 -5.88 3.65
CA THR A 289 5.43 -4.52 3.51
C THR A 289 6.77 -4.58 2.77
N SER A 290 7.51 -3.48 2.71
CA SER A 290 8.84 -3.42 2.12
C SER A 290 9.74 -2.42 2.84
N THR A 291 11.06 -2.47 2.57
CA THR A 291 12.05 -1.67 3.31
C THR A 291 12.00 -0.17 2.99
N ARG A 292 11.34 0.25 1.88
CA ARG A 292 11.07 1.67 1.58
C ARG A 292 9.59 2.04 1.62
N ASP A 293 8.80 1.23 2.31
CA ASP A 293 7.39 1.51 2.52
C ASP A 293 7.20 2.54 3.64
N ILE A 294 6.42 3.58 3.36
CA ILE A 294 6.08 4.62 4.33
C ILE A 294 5.43 4.06 5.61
N LEU A 295 4.76 2.91 5.55
CA LEU A 295 4.10 2.25 6.69
C LEU A 295 4.89 1.05 7.26
N LEU A 296 6.17 0.87 6.89
CA LEU A 296 6.99 -0.24 7.40
C LEU A 296 7.03 -0.29 8.94
N SER A 297 7.34 0.85 9.59
CA SER A 297 7.44 0.93 11.07
C SER A 297 6.11 0.58 11.74
N ASP A 298 5.02 1.07 11.18
CA ASP A 298 3.66 0.85 11.69
C ASP A 298 3.24 -0.61 11.52
N THR A 299 3.50 -1.20 10.35
CA THR A 299 3.24 -2.62 10.05
C THR A 299 4.04 -3.53 10.97
N ALA A 300 5.33 -3.24 11.18
CA ALA A 300 6.19 -4.01 12.08
C ALA A 300 5.72 -3.92 13.55
N THR A 301 5.24 -2.75 13.97
CA THR A 301 4.73 -2.54 15.34
C THR A 301 3.43 -3.34 15.56
N LEU A 302 2.51 -3.31 14.59
CA LEU A 302 1.27 -4.10 14.66
C LEU A 302 1.56 -5.61 14.64
N HIS A 303 2.49 -6.07 13.78
CA HIS A 303 2.91 -7.48 13.75
C HIS A 303 3.44 -7.94 15.13
N ARG A 304 4.32 -7.16 15.76
CA ARG A 304 4.85 -7.50 17.08
C ARG A 304 3.75 -7.56 18.14
N ALA A 305 2.78 -6.66 18.11
CA ALA A 305 1.65 -6.68 19.04
C ALA A 305 0.77 -7.93 18.86
N LEU A 306 0.51 -8.34 17.62
CA LEU A 306 -0.18 -9.60 17.33
C LEU A 306 0.58 -10.83 17.88
N LEU A 307 1.91 -10.89 17.68
CA LEU A 307 2.75 -11.96 18.25
C LEU A 307 2.71 -11.97 19.77
N GLN A 308 2.79 -10.81 20.44
CA GLN A 308 2.70 -10.69 21.89
C GLN A 308 1.34 -11.15 22.42
N ALA A 309 0.29 -11.01 21.64
CA ALA A 309 -1.04 -11.52 21.95
C ALA A 309 -1.23 -13.01 21.58
N GLY A 310 -0.18 -13.72 21.18
CA GLY A 310 -0.25 -15.14 20.83
C GLY A 310 -0.94 -15.45 19.51
N VAL A 311 -1.08 -14.47 18.60
CA VAL A 311 -1.68 -14.67 17.29
C VAL A 311 -0.67 -15.31 16.34
N ASP A 312 -1.12 -16.25 15.48
CA ASP A 312 -0.34 -16.75 14.35
C ASP A 312 -0.19 -15.63 13.31
N ALA A 313 0.78 -14.74 13.52
CA ALA A 313 1.07 -13.60 12.68
C ALA A 313 2.36 -13.80 11.89
N ARG A 314 2.27 -13.66 10.55
CA ARG A 314 3.41 -13.76 9.63
C ARG A 314 3.71 -12.38 9.06
N LEU A 315 4.99 -12.04 8.93
CA LEU A 315 5.44 -10.80 8.28
C LEU A 315 6.35 -11.15 7.09
N VAL A 316 6.03 -10.61 5.93
CA VAL A 316 6.87 -10.66 4.74
C VAL A 316 7.31 -9.25 4.38
N VAL A 317 8.63 -9.04 4.28
CA VAL A 317 9.22 -7.73 3.95
C VAL A 317 10.01 -7.85 2.67
N PHE A 318 9.61 -7.10 1.65
CA PHE A 318 10.32 -7.02 0.38
C PHE A 318 11.40 -5.92 0.42
N GLU A 319 12.46 -6.10 -0.34
CA GLU A 319 13.57 -5.13 -0.36
C GLU A 319 13.24 -3.93 -1.27
N ALA A 320 13.57 -2.73 -0.80
CA ALA A 320 13.68 -1.46 -1.54
C ALA A 320 12.43 -0.96 -2.29
N LEU A 321 11.34 -1.69 -2.30
CA LEU A 321 10.14 -1.31 -3.02
C LEU A 321 9.30 -0.31 -2.21
N PRO A 322 8.59 0.62 -2.85
CA PRO A 322 7.73 1.58 -2.16
C PRO A 322 6.39 0.98 -1.77
N HIS A 323 5.53 1.80 -1.16
CA HIS A 323 4.20 1.47 -0.69
C HIS A 323 3.33 0.83 -1.78
N ALA A 324 2.67 -0.30 -1.47
CA ALA A 324 1.74 -1.00 -2.36
C ALA A 324 2.35 -1.39 -3.73
N PHE A 325 3.64 -1.71 -3.80
CA PHE A 325 4.33 -2.09 -5.03
C PHE A 325 3.66 -3.25 -5.78
N TRP A 326 2.93 -4.12 -5.09
CA TRP A 326 2.19 -5.25 -5.67
C TRP A 326 1.04 -4.88 -6.61
N TYR A 327 0.82 -3.60 -6.86
CA TYR A 327 -0.08 -3.11 -7.92
C TYR A 327 0.62 -2.99 -9.29
N HIS A 328 1.94 -3.24 -9.38
CA HIS A 328 2.74 -3.16 -10.60
C HIS A 328 3.05 -4.57 -11.13
N PHE A 329 2.13 -5.11 -11.94
CA PHE A 329 2.14 -6.52 -12.37
C PHE A 329 3.32 -6.95 -13.25
N GLN A 330 4.13 -6.01 -13.75
CA GLN A 330 5.34 -6.30 -14.51
C GLN A 330 6.52 -6.71 -13.64
N LEU A 331 6.44 -6.52 -12.32
CA LEU A 331 7.53 -6.82 -11.39
C LEU A 331 7.48 -8.30 -10.96
N PRO A 332 8.59 -9.03 -11.01
CA PRO A 332 8.69 -10.37 -10.42
C PRO A 332 8.31 -10.39 -8.94
N GLU A 333 8.70 -9.37 -8.19
CA GLU A 333 8.39 -9.20 -6.76
C GLU A 333 6.88 -9.03 -6.53
N THR A 334 6.15 -8.41 -7.45
CA THR A 334 4.69 -8.31 -7.39
C THR A 334 4.05 -9.68 -7.49
N LYS A 335 4.52 -10.51 -8.44
CA LYS A 335 4.02 -11.88 -8.58
C LYS A 335 4.24 -12.67 -7.31
N GLU A 336 5.46 -12.62 -6.75
CA GLU A 336 5.79 -13.29 -5.50
C GLU A 336 4.90 -12.82 -4.34
N ALA A 337 4.71 -11.51 -4.17
CA ALA A 337 3.89 -10.95 -3.11
C ALA A 337 2.43 -11.46 -3.21
N LEU A 338 1.82 -11.38 -4.39
CA LEU A 338 0.45 -11.83 -4.64
C LEU A 338 0.29 -13.36 -4.44
N GLU A 339 1.28 -14.15 -4.82
CA GLU A 339 1.29 -15.60 -4.58
C GLU A 339 1.37 -15.91 -3.07
N GLN A 340 2.21 -15.20 -2.29
CA GLN A 340 2.26 -15.34 -0.83
C GLN A 340 0.93 -14.96 -0.17
N MET A 341 0.31 -13.86 -0.59
CA MET A 341 -0.99 -13.42 -0.08
C MET A 341 -2.08 -14.47 -0.37
N ALA A 342 -2.17 -14.94 -1.61
CA ALA A 342 -3.17 -15.93 -2.02
C ALA A 342 -2.97 -17.29 -1.32
N LYS A 343 -1.73 -17.76 -1.22
CA LYS A 343 -1.35 -18.98 -0.51
C LYS A 343 -1.77 -18.96 0.95
N PHE A 344 -1.56 -17.83 1.62
CA PHE A 344 -1.95 -17.67 3.02
C PHE A 344 -3.47 -17.88 3.21
N PHE A 345 -4.30 -17.29 2.34
CA PHE A 345 -5.74 -17.50 2.41
C PHE A 345 -6.16 -18.91 2.05
N ASP A 346 -5.51 -19.55 1.08
CA ASP A 346 -5.77 -20.97 0.75
C ASP A 346 -5.41 -21.89 1.95
N GLU A 347 -4.38 -21.56 2.70
CA GLU A 347 -3.98 -22.31 3.90
C GLU A 347 -4.93 -22.11 5.10
N LYS A 348 -5.57 -20.95 5.24
CA LYS A 348 -6.28 -20.56 6.48
C LYS A 348 -7.80 -20.54 6.36
N VAL A 349 -8.36 -20.32 5.17
CA VAL A 349 -9.80 -20.14 4.98
C VAL A 349 -10.46 -21.47 4.59
N GLY A 350 -11.55 -21.83 5.27
CA GLY A 350 -12.38 -23.01 4.97
C GLY A 350 -11.79 -24.35 5.44
N ARG A 351 -10.99 -24.32 6.48
CA ARG A 351 -10.47 -25.52 7.18
C ARG A 351 -11.22 -25.79 8.47
#